data_82c62ed70f45a2bb1f53c480bc619a14
#
_entry.id   82c62ed70f45a2bb1f53c480bc619a14
#
_cell.length_a   1.000
_cell.length_b   1.000
_cell.length_c   1.000
_cell.angle_alpha   90.00
_cell.angle_beta   90.00
_cell.angle_gamma   90.00
#
_symmetry.space_group_name_H-M   'P 1'
#
loop_
_entity.id
_entity.type
_entity.pdbx_description
1 polymer ?
#
loop_
_entity_poly.entity_id
_entity_poly.type
_entity_poly.pdbx_seq_one_letter_code
_entity_poly.pdbx_strand_id
1 'polypeptide(L)'
;MFKEFDLSRAVPRNTVAITFRYQITSRNGDVPLLAQLADNVQGQNPILLSGHSGRVTMRLWTAQRLYYRLGDPALQLNLWVVEHQILARRSC
;
A
#
# COMPACT_ATOMS: atom_id res chain seq x y z
N MET A 1 1.43 12.77 8.20
CA MET A 1 0.02 12.44 7.93
C MET A 1 -0.05 11.42 6.81
N PHE A 2 -0.87 10.38 6.97
CA PHE A 2 -1.06 9.37 5.94
C PHE A 2 -2.00 9.87 4.86
N LYS A 3 -1.67 9.54 3.60
CA LYS A 3 -2.48 9.89 2.44
C LYS A 3 -3.24 8.67 1.95
N GLU A 4 -4.43 8.91 1.43
CA GLU A 4 -5.27 7.85 0.89
C GLU A 4 -4.78 7.42 -0.49
N PHE A 5 -4.77 6.11 -0.72
CA PHE A 5 -4.53 5.51 -2.02
C PHE A 5 -5.78 4.74 -2.43
N ASP A 6 -6.43 5.18 -3.50
CA ASP A 6 -7.67 4.59 -3.98
C ASP A 6 -7.38 3.39 -4.87
N LEU A 7 -7.91 2.23 -4.49
CA LEU A 7 -7.74 0.97 -5.19
C LEU A 7 -8.99 0.56 -5.99
N SER A 8 -9.98 1.43 -6.08
CA SER A 8 -11.28 1.07 -6.68
C SER A 8 -11.19 0.63 -8.13
N ARG A 9 -10.15 1.10 -8.85
CA ARG A 9 -9.92 0.70 -10.25
C ARG A 9 -9.06 -0.55 -10.38
N ALA A 10 -8.40 -0.96 -9.31
CA ALA A 10 -7.45 -2.06 -9.35
C ALA A 10 -8.02 -3.36 -8.78
N VAL A 11 -8.94 -3.28 -7.83
CA VAL A 11 -9.47 -4.46 -7.13
C VAL A 11 -10.97 -4.33 -6.89
N PRO A 12 -11.68 -5.46 -6.80
CA PRO A 12 -13.11 -5.46 -6.47
C PRO A 12 -13.38 -4.98 -5.04
N ARG A 13 -14.60 -4.58 -4.80
CA ARG A 13 -15.03 -4.05 -3.52
C ARG A 13 -14.92 -5.05 -2.36
N ASN A 14 -15.05 -6.33 -2.65
CA ASN A 14 -14.96 -7.39 -1.64
C ASN A 14 -13.54 -7.89 -1.41
N THR A 15 -12.54 -7.17 -1.87
CA THR A 15 -11.13 -7.51 -1.65
C THR A 15 -10.78 -7.32 -0.18
N VAL A 16 -10.19 -8.36 0.42
CA VAL A 16 -9.81 -8.37 1.84
C VAL A 16 -8.30 -8.34 2.06
N ALA A 17 -7.53 -8.71 1.03
CA ALA A 17 -6.07 -8.68 1.10
C ALA A 17 -5.49 -8.41 -0.28
N ILE A 18 -4.36 -7.75 -0.31
CA ILE A 18 -3.69 -7.36 -1.55
C ILE A 18 -2.21 -7.61 -1.43
N THR A 19 -1.62 -8.11 -2.51
CA THR A 19 -0.16 -8.17 -2.68
C THR A 19 0.24 -7.11 -3.70
N PHE A 20 1.16 -6.26 -3.30
CA PHE A 20 1.69 -5.19 -4.14
C PHE A 20 3.13 -5.45 -4.52
N ARG A 21 3.51 -4.98 -5.67
CA ARG A 21 4.90 -4.58 -5.92
C ARG A 21 5.00 -3.08 -5.66
N TYR A 22 6.11 -2.65 -5.06
CA TYR A 22 6.34 -1.24 -4.85
C TYR A 22 7.68 -0.82 -5.41
N GLN A 23 7.79 0.45 -5.73
CA GLN A 23 9.04 1.09 -6.12
C GLN A 23 9.11 2.45 -5.44
N ILE A 24 10.20 2.69 -4.75
CA ILE A 24 10.47 3.98 -4.13
C ILE A 24 11.62 4.64 -4.88
N THR A 25 11.37 5.85 -5.36
CA THR A 25 12.39 6.66 -6.04
C THR A 25 12.58 7.96 -5.30
N SER A 26 13.76 8.56 -5.44
CA SER A 26 14.07 9.83 -4.81
C SER A 26 14.66 10.79 -5.83
N ARG A 27 14.28 12.06 -5.70
CA ARG A 27 14.92 13.14 -6.45
C ARG A 27 16.23 13.57 -5.81
N ASN A 28 16.48 13.13 -4.60
CA ASN A 28 17.70 13.42 -3.84
C ASN A 28 18.32 12.12 -3.39
N GLY A 29 19.50 11.78 -3.94
CA GLY A 29 20.17 10.50 -3.68
C GLY A 29 20.63 10.28 -2.25
N ASP A 30 20.66 11.32 -1.42
CA ASP A 30 21.10 11.22 -0.03
C ASP A 30 19.97 10.87 0.94
N VAL A 31 18.75 10.73 0.46
CA VAL A 31 17.59 10.46 1.30
C VAL A 31 17.34 8.96 1.40
N PRO A 32 17.13 8.41 2.62
CA PRO A 32 16.75 7.01 2.76
C PRO A 32 15.44 6.71 2.07
N LEU A 33 15.36 5.57 1.37
CA LEU A 33 14.18 5.15 0.65
C LEU A 33 13.24 4.40 1.61
N LEU A 34 12.41 5.15 2.30
CA LEU A 34 11.50 4.64 3.31
C LEU A 34 10.08 5.14 3.08
N ALA A 35 9.12 4.25 3.23
CA ALA A 35 7.70 4.58 3.18
C ALA A 35 6.94 3.67 4.14
N GLN A 36 5.72 4.06 4.47
CA GLN A 36 4.84 3.28 5.34
C GLN A 36 3.50 3.09 4.66
N LEU A 37 2.92 1.90 4.82
CA LEU A 37 1.56 1.58 4.40
C LEU A 37 0.73 1.23 5.62
N ALA A 38 -0.53 1.67 5.63
CA ALA A 38 -1.47 1.33 6.69
C ALA A 38 -2.85 1.07 6.09
N ASP A 39 -3.67 0.35 6.82
CA ASP A 39 -5.04 0.04 6.42
C ASP A 39 -6.06 1.05 6.96
N ASN A 40 -5.58 2.09 7.65
CA ASN A 40 -6.44 3.12 8.22
C ASN A 40 -5.74 4.47 8.18
N VAL A 41 -6.53 5.52 8.23
CA VAL A 41 -6.03 6.90 8.08
C VAL A 41 -5.18 7.33 9.27
N GLN A 42 -5.33 6.72 10.44
CA GLN A 42 -4.52 7.01 11.61
C GLN A 42 -3.12 6.42 11.49
N GLY A 43 -2.91 5.50 10.55
CA GLY A 43 -1.62 4.88 10.37
C GLY A 43 -1.23 3.92 11.48
N GLN A 44 -2.20 3.25 12.08
CA GLN A 44 -1.94 2.27 13.14
C GLN A 44 -1.37 0.99 12.54
N ASN A 45 -0.37 0.42 13.21
CA ASN A 45 0.32 -0.81 12.80
C ASN A 45 0.81 -0.73 11.34
N PRO A 46 1.60 0.30 10.98
CA PRO A 46 2.01 0.46 9.60
C PRO A 46 3.02 -0.60 9.18
N ILE A 47 3.00 -0.92 7.89
CA ILE A 47 4.03 -1.76 7.27
C ILE A 47 5.11 -0.84 6.73
N LEU A 48 6.36 -1.10 7.12
CA LEU A 48 7.50 -0.31 6.63
C LEU A 48 7.99 -0.87 5.30
N LEU A 49 8.07 0.00 4.31
CA LEU A 49 8.68 -0.30 3.02
C LEU A 49 10.06 0.35 2.96
N SER A 50 11.05 -0.40 2.50
CA SER A 50 12.41 0.12 2.39
C SER A 50 13.08 -0.36 1.11
N GLY A 51 14.05 0.43 0.63
CA GLY A 51 14.80 0.14 -0.58
C GLY A 51 14.07 0.53 -1.86
N HIS A 52 14.70 0.26 -3.01
CA HIS A 52 14.19 0.70 -4.31
C HIS A 52 12.90 0.00 -4.72
N SER A 53 12.75 -1.26 -4.37
CA SER A 53 11.60 -2.04 -4.79
C SER A 53 11.42 -3.24 -3.87
N GLY A 54 10.22 -3.82 -3.94
CA GLY A 54 9.90 -5.00 -3.18
C GLY A 54 8.45 -5.41 -3.38
N ARG A 55 8.03 -6.38 -2.59
CA ARG A 55 6.68 -6.93 -2.61
C ARG A 55 6.15 -7.00 -1.18
N VAL A 56 4.88 -6.66 -1.01
CA VAL A 56 4.24 -6.67 0.31
C VAL A 56 2.80 -7.14 0.18
N THR A 57 2.36 -7.91 1.16
CA THR A 57 0.97 -8.34 1.28
C THR A 57 0.36 -7.72 2.52
N MET A 58 -0.83 -7.15 2.39
CA MET A 58 -1.53 -6.56 3.52
C MET A 58 -3.03 -6.81 3.45
N ARG A 59 -3.66 -6.83 4.62
CA ARG A 59 -5.12 -6.88 4.72
C ARG A 59 -5.71 -5.49 4.56
N LEU A 60 -6.91 -5.45 3.98
CA LEU A 60 -7.67 -4.22 3.85
C LEU A 60 -8.83 -4.23 4.84
N TRP A 61 -8.85 -3.27 5.76
CA TRP A 61 -9.97 -3.06 6.66
C TRP A 61 -11.01 -2.12 6.05
N THR A 62 -10.53 -1.19 5.21
CA THR A 62 -11.40 -0.29 4.45
C THR A 62 -11.44 -0.77 3.01
N ALA A 63 -12.63 -0.98 2.46
CA ALA A 63 -12.77 -1.50 1.11
C ALA A 63 -12.08 -0.60 0.09
N GLN A 64 -11.25 -1.22 -0.77
CA GLN A 64 -10.60 -0.57 -1.91
C GLN A 64 -9.74 0.64 -1.55
N ARG A 65 -9.23 0.72 -0.31
CA ARG A 65 -8.42 1.85 0.13
C ARG A 65 -7.28 1.40 1.00
N LEU A 66 -6.16 2.07 0.85
CA LEU A 66 -5.06 1.99 1.78
C LEU A 66 -4.48 3.38 1.98
N TYR A 67 -3.59 3.51 2.94
CA TYR A 67 -3.02 4.80 3.29
C TYR A 67 -1.50 4.67 3.31
N TYR A 68 -0.81 5.70 2.88
CA TYR A 68 0.64 5.68 2.81
C TYR A 68 1.23 6.97 3.35
N ARG A 69 2.48 6.87 3.76
CA ARG A 69 3.29 8.02 4.17
C ARG A 69 4.72 7.82 3.67
N LEU A 70 5.28 8.86 3.08
CA LEU A 70 6.67 8.87 2.64
C LEU A 70 7.55 9.38 3.76
N GLY A 71 8.76 8.81 3.88
CA GLY A 71 9.72 9.26 4.89
C GLY A 71 10.31 10.62 4.60
N ASP A 72 10.24 11.09 3.34
CA ASP A 72 10.78 12.39 2.95
C ASP A 72 10.00 12.94 1.75
N PRO A 73 9.79 14.26 1.65
CA PRO A 73 9.08 14.86 0.51
C PRO A 73 9.73 14.64 -0.85
N ALA A 74 11.04 14.33 -0.89
CA ALA A 74 11.73 14.05 -2.14
C ALA A 74 11.42 12.65 -2.68
N LEU A 75 10.76 11.79 -1.91
CA LEU A 75 10.45 10.42 -2.31
C LEU A 75 9.17 10.36 -3.12
N GLN A 76 9.13 9.37 -4.02
CA GLN A 76 7.94 9.02 -4.78
C GLN A 76 7.71 7.53 -4.64
N LEU A 77 6.47 7.14 -4.36
CA LEU A 77 6.07 5.75 -4.19
C LEU A 77 5.16 5.36 -5.34
N ASN A 78 5.51 4.27 -6.01
CA ASN A 78 4.66 3.63 -7.01
C ASN A 78 4.24 2.26 -6.48
N LEU A 79 2.97 1.93 -6.65
CA LEU A 79 2.39 0.68 -6.21
C LEU A 79 1.66 0.00 -7.37
N TRP A 80 1.86 -1.32 -7.49
CA TRP A 80 1.15 -2.13 -8.47
C TRP A 80 0.53 -3.33 -7.75
N VAL A 81 -0.75 -3.55 -7.96
CA VAL A 81 -1.41 -4.75 -7.47
C VAL A 81 -1.01 -5.91 -8.35
N VAL A 82 -0.40 -6.94 -7.74
CA VAL A 82 -0.03 -8.15 -8.46
C VAL A 82 -0.95 -9.31 -8.13
N GLU A 83 -1.63 -9.25 -6.99
CA GLU A 83 -2.53 -10.29 -6.54
C GLU A 83 -3.52 -9.72 -5.53
N HIS A 84 -4.74 -10.25 -5.50
CA HIS A 84 -5.71 -9.86 -4.47
C HIS A 84 -6.55 -11.06 -4.06
N GLN A 85 -7.03 -11.03 -2.82
CA GLN A 85 -7.93 -12.02 -2.27
C GLN A 85 -9.27 -11.37 -1.99
N ILE A 86 -10.33 -12.00 -2.44
CA ILE A 86 -11.69 -11.55 -2.16
C ILE A 86 -12.29 -12.37 -1.04
N LEU A 87 -13.28 -11.80 -0.37
CA LEU A 87 -14.06 -12.51 0.61
C LEU A 87 -14.90 -13.57 -0.12
N ALA A 88 -14.55 -14.85 0.09
CA ALA A 88 -15.27 -15.93 -0.54
C ALA A 88 -16.64 -16.07 0.11
N ARG A 89 -17.69 -15.95 -0.69
CA ARG A 89 -19.03 -16.30 -0.25
C ARG A 89 -19.22 -17.81 -0.39
N ARG A 90 -19.55 -18.43 0.71
CA ARG A 90 -20.04 -19.79 0.64
C ARG A 90 -21.45 -19.77 0.12
N SER A 91 -21.63 -20.37 -1.01
CA SER A 91 -22.96 -20.74 -1.45
C SER A 91 -23.28 -22.10 -0.83
N CYS A 92 -24.22 -22.12 0.02
CA CYS A 92 -24.71 -23.36 0.60
C CYS A 92 -26.08 -23.65 0.07
#